data_96d5a5f4b8fae7ee17f5c3183c0aca20
#
_entry.id   96d5a5f4b8fae7ee17f5c3183c0aca20
#
_cell.length_a   1.000
_cell.length_b   1.000
_cell.length_c   1.000
_cell.angle_alpha   90.00
_cell.angle_beta   90.00
_cell.angle_gamma   90.00
#
_symmetry.space_group_name_H-M   'P 1'
#
loop_
_entity.id
_entity.type
_entity.pdbx_description
1 polymer ?
#
loop_
_entity_poly.entity_id
_entity_poly.type
_entity_poly.pdbx_seq_one_letter_code
_entity_poly.pdbx_strand_id
1 'polypeptide(L)'
;MLLHKKITALCYIVFLLAGVGGYTADAAINTEVGSLSGMPLPAPKKSETGKKITLNLASRLLTLYEGMEKVRIYPVAVGAPETPSPVGEFSISEKEVNPVWTDPKTKTTVPSGPSNPLGYRWLGLYGNYGIHGTNAPWSIGRSVSHGCIRMYEEDVEELFESVPMGTPVEIIYDRVIMEEAPDHTVSYYIYPDGYGWEPLTVSSVKEYLARYGVEDFATPDEVYHKIIASDGSVTYVAKHYDLVINGRKLKKKALGKDGSIWIPAVETSVAAKGGAYWDGETNTLMTRLGKVLGIVKSDVVYINEKDLESVFHIKGHLTEDLVYEAEALPTAEPASKTIVLGRKY
;
A
#
# COMPACT_ATOMS: atom_id res chain seq x y z
N MET A 1 42.55 26.45 -28.68
CA MET A 1 43.21 25.75 -29.81
C MET A 1 43.06 24.26 -29.55
N LEU A 2 42.24 23.57 -30.39
CA LEU A 2 42.22 22.13 -30.72
C LEU A 2 41.79 21.14 -29.60
N LEU A 3 41.00 20.10 -29.77
CA LEU A 3 40.28 19.55 -30.94
C LEU A 3 39.32 18.46 -30.43
N HIS A 4 38.13 18.40 -30.99
CA HIS A 4 37.15 17.34 -30.81
C HIS A 4 37.68 15.95 -31.23
N LYS A 5 37.30 14.89 -30.52
CA LYS A 5 37.16 13.57 -31.15
C LYS A 5 35.90 12.86 -30.63
N LYS A 6 34.93 12.75 -31.54
CA LYS A 6 33.82 11.81 -31.50
C LYS A 6 34.36 10.40 -31.76
N ILE A 7 33.93 9.42 -30.97
CA ILE A 7 34.11 8.01 -31.30
C ILE A 7 32.72 7.37 -31.39
N THR A 8 32.36 7.04 -32.62
CA THR A 8 31.22 6.23 -33.00
C THR A 8 31.65 4.76 -32.93
N ALA A 9 31.00 3.96 -32.11
CA ALA A 9 31.20 2.51 -32.08
C ALA A 9 30.08 1.80 -32.86
N LEU A 10 30.47 1.14 -33.90
CA LEU A 10 29.65 0.35 -34.83
C LEU A 10 29.58 -1.09 -34.31
N CYS A 11 28.36 -1.59 -34.04
CA CYS A 11 28.15 -3.01 -33.74
C CYS A 11 28.24 -3.86 -35.00
N TYR A 12 29.13 -4.84 -35.01
CA TYR A 12 29.13 -5.93 -35.99
C TYR A 12 28.46 -7.17 -35.39
N ILE A 13 27.42 -7.62 -36.06
CA ILE A 13 26.78 -8.92 -35.84
C ILE A 13 27.51 -9.92 -36.76
N VAL A 14 28.06 -10.99 -36.21
CA VAL A 14 28.55 -12.14 -36.99
C VAL A 14 27.72 -13.35 -36.60
N PHE A 15 26.98 -13.84 -37.59
CA PHE A 15 26.36 -15.18 -37.59
C PHE A 15 27.45 -16.20 -38.03
N LEU A 16 27.60 -17.27 -37.25
CA LEU A 16 28.25 -18.50 -37.74
C LEU A 16 27.42 -19.72 -37.36
N LEU A 17 26.90 -20.38 -38.39
CA LEU A 17 26.25 -21.69 -38.38
C LEU A 17 27.33 -22.76 -38.64
N ALA A 18 27.30 -23.81 -37.84
CA ALA A 18 27.64 -25.22 -38.14
C ALA A 18 27.85 -25.95 -36.82
N GLY A 19 27.29 -27.04 -36.43
CA GLY A 19 26.72 -28.17 -37.07
C GLY A 19 27.02 -29.41 -36.24
N VAL A 20 26.00 -30.16 -35.84
CA VAL A 20 25.93 -31.61 -35.57
C VAL A 20 26.78 -32.22 -34.42
N GLY A 21 26.07 -32.87 -33.50
CA GLY A 21 26.64 -33.88 -32.59
C GLY A 21 25.82 -34.07 -31.33
N GLY A 22 24.87 -35.01 -31.35
CA GLY A 22 24.07 -35.33 -30.16
C GLY A 22 24.85 -36.11 -29.11
N TYR A 23 24.55 -35.82 -27.86
CA TYR A 23 24.60 -36.80 -26.76
C TYR A 23 23.50 -36.43 -25.77
N THR A 24 22.62 -37.40 -25.54
CA THR A 24 21.62 -37.42 -24.48
C THR A 24 22.30 -37.62 -23.13
N ALA A 25 22.01 -36.76 -22.20
CA ALA A 25 22.08 -37.07 -20.74
C ALA A 25 21.05 -36.25 -20.03
N ASP A 26 19.96 -36.90 -19.61
CA ASP A 26 19.00 -36.44 -18.63
C ASP A 26 19.71 -36.13 -17.32
N ALA A 27 19.62 -34.92 -16.87
CA ALA A 27 19.61 -34.55 -15.45
C ALA A 27 18.86 -33.23 -15.33
N ALA A 28 17.54 -33.35 -15.29
CA ALA A 28 16.67 -32.25 -14.88
C ALA A 28 16.91 -31.97 -13.39
N ILE A 29 17.73 -30.97 -13.08
CA ILE A 29 17.70 -30.32 -11.78
C ILE A 29 16.62 -29.24 -11.89
N ASN A 30 15.41 -29.61 -11.50
CA ASN A 30 14.34 -28.66 -11.21
C ASN A 30 14.74 -27.85 -9.98
N THR A 31 15.41 -26.73 -10.18
CA THR A 31 15.43 -25.62 -9.23
C THR A 31 14.33 -24.65 -9.64
N GLU A 32 13.09 -25.02 -9.37
CA GLU A 32 12.04 -24.02 -9.20
C GLU A 32 12.33 -23.26 -7.90
N VAL A 33 13.12 -22.21 -8.04
CA VAL A 33 13.06 -21.10 -7.09
C VAL A 33 11.70 -20.44 -7.35
N GLY A 34 10.68 -20.92 -6.64
CA GLY A 34 9.35 -20.31 -6.66
C GLY A 34 9.48 -18.85 -6.26
N SER A 35 9.31 -17.99 -7.25
CA SER A 35 9.07 -16.58 -7.04
C SER A 35 7.82 -16.43 -6.17
N LEU A 36 8.00 -16.16 -4.88
CA LEU A 36 6.93 -15.72 -3.96
C LEU A 36 6.54 -14.25 -4.20
N SER A 37 6.91 -13.73 -5.37
CA SER A 37 6.48 -12.41 -5.84
C SER A 37 5.05 -12.48 -6.34
N GLY A 38 4.09 -11.94 -5.56
CA GLY A 38 2.78 -11.57 -6.09
C GLY A 38 1.59 -12.42 -5.68
N MET A 39 1.52 -12.93 -4.45
CA MET A 39 0.20 -13.20 -3.91
C MET A 39 -0.46 -11.86 -3.57
N PRO A 40 -1.55 -11.47 -4.28
CA PRO A 40 -2.35 -10.35 -3.81
C PRO A 40 -2.81 -10.69 -2.39
N LEU A 41 -2.66 -9.73 -1.47
CA LEU A 41 -3.38 -9.81 -0.19
C LEU A 41 -4.82 -10.17 -0.57
N PRO A 42 -5.40 -11.24 -0.04
CA PRO A 42 -6.78 -11.58 -0.37
C PRO A 42 -7.62 -10.34 -0.07
N ALA A 43 -8.39 -9.90 -1.07
CA ALA A 43 -9.43 -8.91 -0.84
C ALA A 43 -10.23 -9.39 0.38
N PRO A 44 -10.55 -8.51 1.34
CA PRO A 44 -11.19 -8.93 2.58
C PRO A 44 -12.42 -9.77 2.23
N LYS A 45 -12.41 -11.03 2.67
CA LYS A 45 -13.55 -11.92 2.52
C LYS A 45 -14.74 -11.22 3.16
N LYS A 46 -15.81 -11.00 2.41
CA LYS A 46 -17.04 -10.39 2.88
C LYS A 46 -17.49 -11.05 4.17
N SER A 47 -17.67 -10.23 5.23
CA SER A 47 -18.26 -10.53 6.53
C SER A 47 -17.63 -11.73 7.28
N GLU A 48 -16.43 -11.56 7.83
CA GLU A 48 -16.03 -12.31 9.00
C GLU A 48 -16.68 -11.63 10.22
N THR A 49 -17.79 -12.19 10.70
CA THR A 49 -18.34 -11.82 12.00
C THR A 49 -17.54 -12.60 13.03
N GLY A 50 -16.68 -11.92 13.79
CA GLY A 50 -15.88 -12.56 14.82
C GLY A 50 -14.53 -11.86 15.02
N LYS A 51 -13.81 -12.29 16.05
CA LYS A 51 -12.48 -11.76 16.35
C LYS A 51 -11.42 -12.48 15.54
N LYS A 52 -10.43 -11.73 15.06
CA LYS A 52 -9.25 -12.20 14.33
C LYS A 52 -8.02 -11.45 14.80
N ILE A 53 -6.89 -12.13 14.86
CA ILE A 53 -5.58 -11.53 15.11
C ILE A 53 -4.79 -11.55 13.80
N THR A 54 -4.17 -10.41 13.45
CA THR A 54 -3.13 -10.36 12.42
C THR A 54 -1.84 -9.85 13.06
N LEU A 55 -0.78 -10.62 12.93
CA LEU A 55 0.56 -10.26 13.39
C LEU A 55 1.47 -10.03 12.18
N ASN A 56 2.00 -8.82 12.04
CA ASN A 56 3.01 -8.55 11.04
C ASN A 56 4.41 -8.51 11.68
N LEU A 57 5.25 -9.46 11.30
CA LEU A 57 6.57 -9.64 11.88
C LEU A 57 7.54 -8.51 11.51
N ALA A 58 7.42 -7.93 10.31
CA ALA A 58 8.27 -6.82 9.88
C ALA A 58 8.01 -5.56 10.70
N SER A 59 6.74 -5.23 10.97
CA SER A 59 6.35 -4.09 11.80
C SER A 59 6.44 -4.37 13.29
N ARG A 60 6.43 -5.63 13.69
CA ARG A 60 6.33 -6.08 15.09
C ARG A 60 5.10 -5.54 15.80
N LEU A 61 3.98 -5.56 15.07
CA LEU A 61 2.66 -5.15 15.54
C LEU A 61 1.67 -6.30 15.43
N LEU A 62 0.91 -6.53 16.48
CA LEU A 62 -0.21 -7.44 16.54
C LEU A 62 -1.49 -6.60 16.54
N THR A 63 -2.39 -6.86 15.61
CA THR A 63 -3.67 -6.17 15.49
C THR A 63 -4.81 -7.14 15.79
N LEU A 64 -5.66 -6.75 16.72
CA LEU A 64 -6.93 -7.41 17.01
C LEU A 64 -8.03 -6.76 16.17
N TYR A 65 -8.76 -7.57 15.42
CA TYR A 65 -9.93 -7.16 14.66
C TYR A 65 -11.21 -7.72 15.24
N GLU A 66 -12.30 -7.01 15.06
CA GLU A 66 -13.67 -7.50 15.23
C GLU A 66 -14.43 -7.25 13.92
N GLY A 67 -14.72 -8.33 13.19
CA GLY A 67 -15.13 -8.21 11.78
C GLY A 67 -14.03 -7.56 10.93
N MET A 68 -14.36 -6.38 10.36
CA MET A 68 -13.45 -5.58 9.56
C MET A 68 -12.77 -4.43 10.33
N GLU A 69 -13.18 -4.21 11.57
CA GLU A 69 -12.72 -3.09 12.39
C GLU A 69 -11.45 -3.44 13.16
N LYS A 70 -10.45 -2.56 13.13
CA LYS A 70 -9.26 -2.65 13.99
C LYS A 70 -9.65 -2.20 15.40
N VAL A 71 -9.73 -3.15 16.33
CA VAL A 71 -10.12 -2.85 17.73
C VAL A 71 -8.93 -2.40 18.56
N ARG A 72 -7.78 -3.06 18.37
CA ARG A 72 -6.58 -2.80 19.16
C ARG A 72 -5.30 -3.14 18.38
N ILE A 73 -4.23 -2.40 18.64
CA ILE A 73 -2.89 -2.66 18.10
C ILE A 73 -1.93 -2.73 19.28
N TYR A 74 -1.11 -3.80 19.31
CA TYR A 74 -0.13 -4.05 20.35
C TYR A 74 1.27 -4.15 19.77
N PRO A 75 2.28 -3.48 20.33
CA PRO A 75 3.67 -3.73 20.00
C PRO A 75 4.11 -5.08 20.57
N VAL A 76 4.88 -5.84 19.82
CA VAL A 76 5.33 -7.17 20.21
C VAL A 76 6.82 -7.38 19.97
N ALA A 77 7.42 -8.39 20.64
CA ALA A 77 8.69 -8.95 20.20
C ALA A 77 8.47 -10.24 19.43
N VAL A 78 9.28 -10.46 18.42
CA VAL A 78 9.20 -11.62 17.52
C VAL A 78 10.50 -12.43 17.54
N GLY A 79 10.55 -13.55 16.84
CA GLY A 79 11.73 -14.40 16.72
C GLY A 79 12.96 -13.65 16.23
N ALA A 80 14.14 -14.06 16.68
CA ALA A 80 15.40 -13.59 16.13
C ALA A 80 15.59 -14.09 14.68
N PRO A 81 16.47 -13.48 13.88
CA PRO A 81 16.71 -13.95 12.50
C PRO A 81 17.13 -15.42 12.41
N GLU A 82 17.82 -15.93 13.42
CA GLU A 82 18.27 -17.33 13.51
C GLU A 82 17.15 -18.29 13.96
N THR A 83 16.11 -17.75 14.57
CA THR A 83 14.95 -18.48 15.06
C THR A 83 13.68 -17.68 14.79
N PRO A 84 13.31 -17.46 13.52
CA PRO A 84 12.23 -16.57 13.15
C PRO A 84 10.87 -17.10 13.65
N SER A 85 9.96 -16.19 13.90
CA SER A 85 8.56 -16.58 14.13
C SER A 85 7.98 -17.16 12.85
N PRO A 86 7.14 -18.22 12.92
CA PRO A 86 6.53 -18.82 11.75
C PRO A 86 5.53 -17.86 11.10
N VAL A 87 5.45 -17.87 9.77
CA VAL A 87 4.38 -17.20 9.00
C VAL A 87 3.31 -18.22 8.62
N GLY A 88 2.08 -17.77 8.48
CA GLY A 88 0.96 -18.63 8.09
C GLY A 88 -0.33 -18.34 8.85
N GLU A 89 -1.29 -19.24 8.67
CA GLU A 89 -2.59 -19.20 9.35
C GLU A 89 -2.61 -20.18 10.52
N PHE A 90 -2.96 -19.67 11.68
CA PHE A 90 -3.05 -20.41 12.95
C PHE A 90 -4.38 -20.12 13.63
N SER A 91 -4.59 -20.72 14.79
CA SER A 91 -5.66 -20.35 15.71
C SER A 91 -5.19 -20.48 17.14
N ILE A 92 -5.86 -19.79 18.06
CA ILE A 92 -5.62 -19.99 19.50
C ILE A 92 -6.04 -21.41 19.87
N SER A 93 -5.07 -22.29 20.07
CA SER A 93 -5.28 -23.72 20.38
C SER A 93 -5.23 -24.03 21.86
N GLU A 94 -4.68 -23.12 22.66
CA GLU A 94 -4.51 -23.29 24.11
C GLU A 94 -4.55 -21.89 24.79
N LYS A 95 -5.07 -21.85 26.00
CA LYS A 95 -5.06 -20.67 26.87
C LYS A 95 -4.69 -21.08 28.29
N GLU A 96 -3.61 -20.54 28.85
CA GLU A 96 -3.14 -20.84 30.17
C GLU A 96 -2.90 -19.56 31.00
N VAL A 97 -3.44 -19.57 32.22
CA VAL A 97 -3.19 -18.50 33.20
C VAL A 97 -2.09 -18.99 34.14
N ASN A 98 -1.10 -18.17 34.40
CA ASN A 98 0.05 -18.49 35.24
C ASN A 98 0.86 -19.70 34.75
N PRO A 99 1.30 -19.70 33.46
CA PRO A 99 2.00 -20.83 32.89
C PRO A 99 3.31 -21.13 33.64
N VAL A 100 3.71 -22.40 33.62
CA VAL A 100 5.03 -22.83 34.08
C VAL A 100 5.96 -22.91 32.86
N TRP A 101 7.06 -22.17 32.89
CA TRP A 101 8.06 -22.29 31.84
C TRP A 101 9.06 -23.40 32.11
N THR A 102 9.38 -24.17 31.07
CA THR A 102 10.42 -25.18 31.12
C THR A 102 11.50 -24.87 30.12
N ASP A 103 12.74 -24.69 30.60
CA ASP A 103 13.91 -24.46 29.74
C ASP A 103 14.08 -25.65 28.78
N PRO A 104 14.04 -25.41 27.45
CA PRO A 104 14.15 -26.50 26.49
C PRO A 104 15.51 -27.22 26.52
N LYS A 105 16.57 -26.57 27.01
CA LYS A 105 17.93 -27.09 27.06
C LYS A 105 18.22 -27.81 28.39
N THR A 106 18.00 -27.10 29.49
CA THR A 106 18.35 -27.60 30.86
C THR A 106 17.25 -28.40 31.50
N LYS A 107 16.01 -28.32 30.96
CA LYS A 107 14.80 -28.93 31.56
C LYS A 107 14.44 -28.34 32.93
N THR A 108 15.07 -27.25 33.34
CA THR A 108 14.73 -26.53 34.56
C THR A 108 13.37 -25.85 34.38
N THR A 109 12.53 -25.94 35.40
CA THR A 109 11.20 -25.32 35.42
C THR A 109 11.24 -24.01 36.21
N VAL A 110 10.56 -23.00 35.72
CA VAL A 110 10.33 -21.70 36.41
C VAL A 110 8.83 -21.57 36.60
N PRO A 111 8.35 -21.56 37.84
CA PRO A 111 6.92 -21.39 38.14
C PRO A 111 6.47 -19.97 37.72
N SER A 112 5.15 -19.78 37.64
CA SER A 112 4.59 -18.41 37.38
C SER A 112 5.09 -17.42 38.41
N GLY A 113 5.37 -16.22 37.94
CA GLY A 113 5.91 -15.12 38.75
C GLY A 113 6.78 -14.16 37.96
N PRO A 114 7.33 -13.14 38.63
CA PRO A 114 8.09 -12.06 37.96
C PRO A 114 9.34 -12.52 37.21
N SER A 115 9.88 -13.71 37.54
CA SER A 115 11.07 -14.28 36.85
C SER A 115 10.69 -15.22 35.71
N ASN A 116 9.41 -15.52 35.50
CA ASN A 116 8.96 -16.40 34.41
C ASN A 116 9.05 -15.72 33.05
N PRO A 117 9.79 -16.28 32.08
CA PRO A 117 9.91 -15.68 30.75
C PRO A 117 8.60 -15.61 29.97
N LEU A 118 7.57 -16.42 30.31
CA LEU A 118 6.25 -16.43 29.68
C LEU A 118 5.29 -15.40 30.26
N GLY A 119 5.66 -14.73 31.37
CA GLY A 119 4.72 -13.86 32.07
C GLY A 119 3.55 -14.62 32.69
N TYR A 120 2.38 -13.99 32.73
CA TYR A 120 1.20 -14.51 33.43
C TYR A 120 0.13 -15.08 32.49
N ARG A 121 0.29 -14.99 31.16
CA ARG A 121 -0.65 -15.51 30.15
C ARG A 121 0.09 -16.18 29.00
N TRP A 122 -0.48 -17.30 28.57
CA TRP A 122 -0.05 -18.03 27.39
C TRP A 122 -1.24 -18.28 26.47
N LEU A 123 -1.06 -17.98 25.18
CA LEU A 123 -1.96 -18.25 24.07
C LEU A 123 -1.21 -19.14 23.09
N GLY A 124 -1.41 -20.45 23.14
CA GLY A 124 -0.76 -21.41 22.26
C GLY A 124 -1.31 -21.33 20.84
N LEU A 125 -0.42 -21.45 19.86
CA LEU A 125 -0.76 -21.43 18.42
C LEU A 125 -0.51 -22.82 17.80
N TYR A 126 0.73 -23.25 17.83
CA TYR A 126 1.15 -24.52 17.24
C TYR A 126 2.41 -25.05 17.94
N GLY A 127 2.41 -26.32 18.35
CA GLY A 127 3.55 -26.91 19.03
C GLY A 127 3.97 -26.09 20.25
N ASN A 128 5.20 -25.57 20.23
CA ASN A 128 5.74 -24.73 21.30
C ASN A 128 5.71 -23.23 20.95
N TYR A 129 5.00 -22.83 19.88
CA TYR A 129 4.85 -21.45 19.51
C TYR A 129 3.56 -20.87 20.10
N GLY A 130 3.67 -19.68 20.65
CA GLY A 130 2.54 -19.00 21.24
C GLY A 130 2.78 -17.50 21.40
N ILE A 131 1.74 -16.81 21.86
CA ILE A 131 1.74 -15.42 22.26
C ILE A 131 1.69 -15.39 23.77
N HIS A 132 2.58 -14.66 24.43
CA HIS A 132 2.70 -14.67 25.88
C HIS A 132 3.25 -13.36 26.43
N GLY A 133 3.16 -13.16 27.73
CA GLY A 133 3.78 -12.04 28.43
C GLY A 133 5.31 -12.11 28.45
N THR A 134 5.96 -11.28 29.23
CA THR A 134 7.42 -11.33 29.32
C THR A 134 7.97 -10.71 30.61
N ASN A 135 8.98 -11.34 31.19
CA ASN A 135 9.80 -10.74 32.24
C ASN A 135 10.88 -9.77 31.65
N ALA A 136 10.92 -9.58 30.33
CA ALA A 136 11.88 -8.74 29.62
C ALA A 136 11.15 -7.68 28.75
N PRO A 137 10.46 -6.69 29.34
CA PRO A 137 9.65 -5.70 28.61
C PRO A 137 10.48 -4.86 27.62
N TRP A 138 11.77 -4.68 27.87
CA TRP A 138 12.71 -4.04 26.94
C TRP A 138 12.88 -4.76 25.60
N SER A 139 12.44 -6.02 25.50
CA SER A 139 12.49 -6.81 24.25
C SER A 139 11.37 -6.45 23.27
N ILE A 140 10.29 -5.81 23.73
CA ILE A 140 9.17 -5.42 22.88
C ILE A 140 9.65 -4.46 21.78
N GLY A 141 9.14 -4.65 20.55
CA GLY A 141 9.59 -3.95 19.35
C GLY A 141 10.86 -4.54 18.72
N ARG A 142 11.38 -5.67 19.21
CA ARG A 142 12.62 -6.28 18.72
C ARG A 142 12.43 -7.70 18.22
N SER A 143 13.37 -8.19 17.40
CA SER A 143 13.43 -9.57 16.89
C SER A 143 14.47 -10.33 17.72
N VAL A 144 14.07 -10.92 18.87
CA VAL A 144 15.00 -11.46 19.88
C VAL A 144 14.52 -12.75 20.56
N SER A 145 13.33 -13.27 20.23
CA SER A 145 12.82 -14.50 20.82
C SER A 145 13.31 -15.76 20.07
N HIS A 146 12.96 -16.92 20.57
CA HIS A 146 13.18 -18.19 19.87
C HIS A 146 11.97 -18.60 19.02
N GLY A 147 11.21 -17.59 18.52
CA GLY A 147 10.07 -17.79 17.64
C GLY A 147 8.72 -17.45 18.26
N CYS A 148 8.57 -17.50 19.59
CA CYS A 148 7.36 -17.06 20.27
C CYS A 148 7.19 -15.54 20.22
N ILE A 149 5.97 -15.08 20.38
CA ILE A 149 5.57 -13.68 20.35
C ILE A 149 5.45 -13.18 21.78
N ARG A 150 6.22 -12.13 22.12
CA ARG A 150 6.18 -11.53 23.47
C ARG A 150 5.36 -10.24 23.43
N MET A 151 4.55 -10.06 24.47
CA MET A 151 3.77 -8.85 24.71
C MET A 151 4.11 -8.25 26.07
N TYR A 152 3.80 -6.97 26.29
CA TYR A 152 3.73 -6.44 27.65
C TYR A 152 2.69 -7.23 28.45
N GLU A 153 2.90 -7.33 29.77
CA GLU A 153 1.98 -8.10 30.63
C GLU A 153 0.54 -7.59 30.56
N GLU A 154 0.37 -6.28 30.63
CA GLU A 154 -0.95 -5.65 30.55
C GLU A 154 -1.64 -5.93 29.21
N ASP A 155 -0.87 -5.88 28.12
CA ASP A 155 -1.38 -6.10 26.76
C ASP A 155 -1.79 -7.57 26.55
N VAL A 156 -0.99 -8.54 27.03
CA VAL A 156 -1.32 -9.95 26.86
C VAL A 156 -2.50 -10.36 27.75
N GLU A 157 -2.65 -9.76 28.93
CA GLU A 157 -3.80 -9.99 29.78
C GLU A 157 -5.08 -9.46 29.12
N GLU A 158 -5.06 -8.24 28.57
CA GLU A 158 -6.17 -7.68 27.81
C GLU A 158 -6.53 -8.56 26.60
N LEU A 159 -5.51 -8.96 25.78
CA LEU A 159 -5.73 -9.84 24.63
C LEU A 159 -6.30 -11.19 25.06
N PHE A 160 -5.76 -11.79 26.11
CA PHE A 160 -6.19 -13.08 26.62
C PHE A 160 -7.68 -13.08 26.99
N GLU A 161 -8.16 -12.07 27.69
CA GLU A 161 -9.59 -11.95 28.04
C GLU A 161 -10.47 -11.64 26.82
N SER A 162 -9.89 -10.96 25.82
CA SER A 162 -10.64 -10.52 24.63
C SER A 162 -10.90 -11.62 23.63
N VAL A 163 -10.04 -12.65 23.52
CA VAL A 163 -10.11 -13.64 22.43
C VAL A 163 -10.50 -15.03 22.97
N PRO A 164 -11.51 -15.69 22.38
CA PRO A 164 -11.84 -17.08 22.71
C PRO A 164 -10.84 -18.08 22.12
N MET A 165 -10.90 -19.33 22.60
CA MET A 165 -10.27 -20.48 21.92
C MET A 165 -10.76 -20.56 20.47
N GLY A 166 -9.87 -20.95 19.56
CA GLY A 166 -10.18 -21.06 18.13
C GLY A 166 -10.13 -19.72 17.37
N THR A 167 -9.85 -18.59 18.05
CA THR A 167 -9.68 -17.30 17.35
C THR A 167 -8.61 -17.42 16.26
N PRO A 168 -8.91 -17.08 14.98
CA PRO A 168 -7.94 -17.12 13.91
C PRO A 168 -6.77 -16.15 14.15
N VAL A 169 -5.56 -16.62 13.86
CA VAL A 169 -4.33 -15.83 13.95
C VAL A 169 -3.59 -15.95 12.64
N GLU A 170 -3.47 -14.85 11.91
CA GLU A 170 -2.67 -14.76 10.70
C GLU A 170 -1.34 -14.08 11.03
N ILE A 171 -0.24 -14.75 10.70
CA ILE A 171 1.12 -14.21 10.87
C ILE A 171 1.72 -13.98 9.50
N ILE A 172 2.06 -12.71 9.20
CA ILE A 172 2.58 -12.25 7.92
C ILE A 172 3.94 -11.57 8.09
N TYR A 173 4.64 -11.39 6.97
CA TYR A 173 5.86 -10.60 6.90
C TYR A 173 5.75 -9.62 5.73
N ASP A 174 5.11 -8.49 5.97
CA ASP A 174 4.96 -7.42 4.98
C ASP A 174 5.72 -6.18 5.44
N ARG A 175 6.69 -5.77 4.64
CA ARG A 175 7.49 -4.56 4.92
C ARG A 175 6.78 -3.29 4.51
N VAL A 176 5.90 -3.35 3.52
CA VAL A 176 5.13 -2.20 3.02
C VAL A 176 3.71 -2.28 3.51
N ILE A 177 3.34 -1.38 4.41
CA ILE A 177 1.97 -1.25 4.90
C ILE A 177 1.33 -0.03 4.27
N MET A 178 0.15 -0.22 3.69
CA MET A 178 -0.67 0.85 3.13
C MET A 178 -1.83 1.14 4.06
N GLU A 179 -2.15 2.42 4.24
CA GLU A 179 -3.32 2.85 4.99
C GLU A 179 -4.08 3.93 4.21
N GLU A 180 -5.39 3.82 4.25
CA GLU A 180 -6.32 4.85 3.80
C GLU A 180 -7.12 5.32 5.01
N ALA A 181 -6.98 6.59 5.35
CA ALA A 181 -7.72 7.22 6.43
C ALA A 181 -9.18 7.49 6.00
N PRO A 182 -10.11 7.73 6.95
CA PRO A 182 -11.51 8.04 6.61
C PRO A 182 -11.69 9.28 5.71
N ASP A 183 -10.73 10.19 5.71
CA ASP A 183 -10.68 11.37 4.83
C ASP A 183 -10.03 11.09 3.47
N HIS A 184 -9.88 9.81 3.10
CA HIS A 184 -9.27 9.29 1.89
C HIS A 184 -7.78 9.64 1.72
N THR A 185 -7.11 10.03 2.80
CA THR A 185 -5.65 10.19 2.80
C THR A 185 -4.99 8.83 2.71
N VAL A 186 -4.23 8.62 1.64
CA VAL A 186 -3.41 7.41 1.46
C VAL A 186 -2.01 7.67 1.98
N SER A 187 -1.56 6.79 2.84
CA SER A 187 -0.22 6.79 3.39
C SER A 187 0.40 5.40 3.34
N TYR A 188 1.73 5.34 3.43
CA TYR A 188 2.45 4.07 3.51
C TYR A 188 3.58 4.14 4.52
N TYR A 189 3.98 2.95 4.96
CA TYR A 189 5.07 2.71 5.89
C TYR A 189 6.00 1.68 5.27
N ILE A 190 7.30 1.83 5.44
CA ILE A 190 8.28 0.79 5.09
C ILE A 190 9.06 0.43 6.34
N TYR A 191 8.96 -0.84 6.72
CA TYR A 191 9.64 -1.40 7.88
C TYR A 191 10.98 -2.05 7.51
N PRO A 192 11.94 -2.15 8.46
CA PRO A 192 13.21 -2.83 8.23
C PRO A 192 13.02 -4.29 7.80
N ASP A 193 13.90 -4.79 6.95
CA ASP A 193 13.96 -6.21 6.62
C ASP A 193 14.75 -6.98 7.68
N GLY A 194 14.13 -7.20 8.82
CA GLY A 194 14.77 -7.83 9.97
C GLY A 194 15.19 -9.29 9.74
N TYR A 195 14.56 -9.96 8.77
CA TYR A 195 14.85 -11.34 8.42
C TYR A 195 15.57 -11.50 7.07
N GLY A 196 15.68 -10.43 6.27
CA GLY A 196 16.24 -10.50 4.93
C GLY A 196 15.35 -11.26 3.93
N TRP A 197 14.05 -11.29 4.16
CA TRP A 197 13.11 -12.08 3.36
C TRP A 197 12.46 -11.31 2.22
N GLU A 198 12.36 -9.99 2.32
CA GLU A 198 11.61 -9.16 1.38
C GLU A 198 12.45 -7.95 0.91
N PRO A 199 13.40 -8.16 -0.03
CA PRO A 199 14.10 -7.03 -0.63
C PRO A 199 13.14 -6.18 -1.44
N LEU A 200 13.10 -4.87 -1.15
CA LEU A 200 12.23 -3.93 -1.83
C LEU A 200 12.96 -3.17 -2.95
N THR A 201 12.22 -2.91 -4.02
CA THR A 201 12.61 -2.00 -5.11
C THR A 201 11.61 -0.86 -5.23
N VAL A 202 12.00 0.22 -5.89
CA VAL A 202 11.06 1.32 -6.21
C VAL A 202 9.84 0.80 -6.96
N SER A 203 10.04 -0.13 -7.90
CA SER A 203 8.93 -0.74 -8.68
C SER A 203 7.98 -1.51 -7.78
N SER A 204 8.50 -2.37 -6.88
CA SER A 204 7.63 -3.16 -5.98
C SER A 204 6.82 -2.27 -5.04
N VAL A 205 7.40 -1.21 -4.48
CA VAL A 205 6.64 -0.26 -3.65
C VAL A 205 5.59 0.48 -4.47
N LYS A 206 5.92 0.87 -5.70
CA LYS A 206 4.94 1.52 -6.59
C LYS A 206 3.76 0.61 -6.95
N GLU A 207 3.93 -0.69 -7.00
CA GLU A 207 2.82 -1.64 -7.17
C GLU A 207 1.85 -1.62 -5.99
N TYR A 208 2.34 -1.46 -4.75
CA TYR A 208 1.46 -1.23 -3.59
C TYR A 208 0.68 0.08 -3.72
N LEU A 209 1.36 1.17 -4.09
CA LEU A 209 0.72 2.47 -4.29
C LEU A 209 -0.33 2.46 -5.41
N ALA A 210 -0.09 1.70 -6.48
CA ALA A 210 -1.00 1.56 -7.62
C ALA A 210 -2.34 0.93 -7.25
N ARG A 211 -2.38 0.06 -6.24
CA ARG A 211 -3.64 -0.52 -5.73
C ARG A 211 -4.57 0.54 -5.16
N TYR A 212 -4.01 1.67 -4.73
CA TYR A 212 -4.75 2.83 -4.21
C TYR A 212 -4.87 3.95 -5.24
N GLY A 213 -4.28 3.79 -6.45
CA GLY A 213 -4.32 4.79 -7.51
C GLY A 213 -3.51 6.06 -7.22
N VAL A 214 -2.48 5.97 -6.37
CA VAL A 214 -1.66 7.11 -5.94
C VAL A 214 -0.17 6.96 -6.29
N GLU A 215 0.21 5.93 -7.04
CA GLU A 215 1.59 5.62 -7.43
C GLU A 215 2.30 6.79 -8.12
N ASP A 216 1.53 7.65 -8.78
CA ASP A 216 2.04 8.78 -9.54
C ASP A 216 2.41 9.98 -8.68
N PHE A 217 1.90 10.01 -7.45
CA PHE A 217 2.11 11.09 -6.51
C PHE A 217 3.24 10.81 -5.50
N ALA A 218 3.91 9.66 -5.61
CA ALA A 218 5.17 9.36 -4.96
C ALA A 218 6.28 9.27 -6.02
N THR A 219 7.24 10.16 -6.01
CA THR A 219 8.35 10.14 -6.97
C THR A 219 9.26 8.93 -6.74
N PRO A 220 9.98 8.43 -7.76
CA PRO A 220 10.96 7.37 -7.58
C PRO A 220 12.00 7.66 -6.49
N ASP A 221 12.45 8.91 -6.40
CA ASP A 221 13.44 9.33 -5.40
C ASP A 221 12.86 9.31 -3.98
N GLU A 222 11.64 9.81 -3.77
CA GLU A 222 10.96 9.73 -2.48
C GLU A 222 10.81 8.27 -2.02
N VAL A 223 10.37 7.40 -2.92
CA VAL A 223 10.21 5.96 -2.63
C VAL A 223 11.56 5.32 -2.34
N TYR A 224 12.60 5.62 -3.13
CA TYR A 224 13.96 5.10 -2.91
C TYR A 224 14.51 5.51 -1.54
N HIS A 225 14.41 6.78 -1.18
CA HIS A 225 14.86 7.25 0.13
C HIS A 225 14.08 6.60 1.27
N LYS A 226 12.79 6.37 1.10
CA LYS A 226 11.97 5.68 2.09
C LYS A 226 12.37 4.20 2.25
N ILE A 227 12.71 3.51 1.14
CA ILE A 227 13.24 2.14 1.18
C ILE A 227 14.57 2.10 1.95
N ILE A 228 15.47 3.06 1.71
CA ILE A 228 16.75 3.12 2.42
C ILE A 228 16.56 3.41 3.91
N ALA A 229 15.66 4.31 4.26
CA ALA A 229 15.34 4.62 5.65
C ALA A 229 14.70 3.43 6.37
N SER A 230 13.70 2.80 5.75
CA SER A 230 12.94 1.65 6.30
C SER A 230 12.67 1.78 7.80
N ASP A 231 12.29 2.98 8.24
CA ASP A 231 12.21 3.36 9.66
C ASP A 231 10.81 3.15 10.28
N GLY A 232 9.86 2.66 9.47
CA GLY A 232 8.47 2.50 9.88
C GLY A 232 7.72 3.83 10.10
N SER A 233 8.29 4.98 9.73
CA SER A 233 7.57 6.24 9.81
C SER A 233 6.54 6.38 8.70
N VAL A 234 5.51 7.19 8.94
CA VAL A 234 4.44 7.43 7.97
C VAL A 234 4.94 8.29 6.81
N THR A 235 4.50 7.97 5.61
CA THR A 235 4.67 8.82 4.42
C THR A 235 3.31 9.06 3.78
N TYR A 236 2.87 10.30 3.78
CA TYR A 236 1.61 10.72 3.14
C TYR A 236 1.85 10.88 1.65
N VAL A 237 0.96 10.30 0.82
CA VAL A 237 1.09 10.32 -0.64
C VAL A 237 0.15 11.34 -1.26
N ALA A 238 -1.16 11.08 -1.16
CA ALA A 238 -2.23 11.91 -1.70
C ALA A 238 -3.56 11.53 -1.06
N LYS A 239 -4.58 12.39 -1.24
CA LYS A 239 -5.98 12.00 -1.03
C LYS A 239 -6.58 11.61 -2.37
N HIS A 240 -7.50 10.67 -2.39
CA HIS A 240 -8.24 10.38 -3.61
C HIS A 240 -9.74 10.62 -3.41
N TYR A 241 -10.38 11.13 -4.46
CA TYR A 241 -11.79 11.45 -4.46
C TYR A 241 -12.48 10.77 -5.63
N ASP A 242 -13.65 10.22 -5.42
CA ASP A 242 -14.50 9.81 -6.52
C ASP A 242 -14.79 11.04 -7.39
N LEU A 243 -14.80 10.84 -8.71
CA LEU A 243 -14.94 11.94 -9.67
C LEU A 243 -16.24 11.77 -10.47
N VAL A 244 -17.11 12.76 -10.41
CA VAL A 244 -18.37 12.81 -11.13
C VAL A 244 -18.37 14.04 -12.03
N ILE A 245 -18.51 13.84 -13.33
CA ILE A 245 -18.57 14.93 -14.33
C ILE A 245 -19.90 14.85 -15.07
N ASN A 246 -20.70 15.92 -15.01
CA ASN A 246 -22.03 16.00 -15.60
C ASN A 246 -22.91 14.79 -15.21
N GLY A 247 -22.92 14.42 -13.93
CA GLY A 247 -23.66 13.29 -13.37
C GLY A 247 -23.08 11.91 -13.70
N ARG A 248 -21.96 11.83 -14.43
CA ARG A 248 -21.29 10.56 -14.78
C ARG A 248 -20.10 10.31 -13.86
N LYS A 249 -20.15 9.22 -13.09
CA LYS A 249 -19.00 8.75 -12.30
C LYS A 249 -17.90 8.23 -13.24
N LEU A 250 -16.68 8.76 -13.09
CA LEU A 250 -15.53 8.35 -13.87
C LEU A 250 -14.79 7.19 -13.19
N LYS A 251 -14.05 6.43 -13.99
CA LYS A 251 -13.23 5.32 -13.48
C LYS A 251 -11.99 5.83 -12.74
N LYS A 252 -11.34 6.84 -13.28
CA LYS A 252 -10.19 7.50 -12.64
C LYS A 252 -10.72 8.47 -11.57
N LYS A 253 -9.97 8.56 -10.46
CA LYS A 253 -10.29 9.45 -9.34
C LYS A 253 -9.61 10.80 -9.48
N ALA A 254 -10.17 11.83 -8.86
CA ALA A 254 -9.45 13.06 -8.61
C ALA A 254 -8.49 12.86 -7.43
N LEU A 255 -7.38 13.59 -7.43
CA LEU A 255 -6.30 13.41 -6.45
C LEU A 255 -5.96 14.72 -5.76
N GLY A 256 -6.02 14.73 -4.43
CA GLY A 256 -5.65 15.87 -3.60
C GLY A 256 -4.22 15.76 -3.11
N LYS A 257 -3.37 16.74 -3.42
CA LYS A 257 -2.01 16.84 -2.91
C LYS A 257 -1.61 18.30 -2.76
N ASP A 258 -0.96 18.65 -1.65
CA ASP A 258 -0.41 19.99 -1.38
C ASP A 258 -1.44 21.13 -1.55
N GLY A 259 -2.67 20.90 -1.09
CA GLY A 259 -3.75 21.89 -1.15
C GLY A 259 -4.35 22.10 -2.54
N SER A 260 -4.00 21.28 -3.53
CA SER A 260 -4.54 21.28 -4.88
C SER A 260 -5.28 19.98 -5.18
N ILE A 261 -6.35 20.08 -5.98
CA ILE A 261 -7.03 18.90 -6.52
C ILE A 261 -6.65 18.76 -8.01
N TRP A 262 -6.19 17.59 -8.35
CA TRP A 262 -5.73 17.20 -9.68
C TRP A 262 -6.77 16.33 -10.36
N ILE A 263 -7.21 16.74 -11.55
CA ILE A 263 -8.30 16.11 -12.29
C ILE A 263 -7.74 15.39 -13.52
N PRO A 264 -8.05 14.11 -13.77
CA PRO A 264 -7.60 13.36 -14.94
C PRO A 264 -8.22 13.96 -16.22
N ALA A 265 -7.40 14.64 -17.01
CA ALA A 265 -7.87 15.54 -18.08
C ALA A 265 -8.55 14.79 -19.24
N VAL A 266 -8.02 13.66 -19.67
CA VAL A 266 -8.53 12.92 -20.83
C VAL A 266 -9.94 12.38 -20.59
N GLU A 267 -10.16 11.70 -19.47
CA GLU A 267 -11.47 11.16 -19.12
C GLU A 267 -12.50 12.27 -18.86
N THR A 268 -12.04 13.36 -18.23
CA THR A 268 -12.86 14.55 -17.99
C THR A 268 -13.26 15.20 -19.32
N SER A 269 -12.35 15.32 -20.30
CA SER A 269 -12.68 15.88 -21.60
C SER A 269 -13.79 15.12 -22.31
N VAL A 270 -13.76 13.78 -22.23
CA VAL A 270 -14.80 12.91 -22.80
C VAL A 270 -16.12 13.09 -22.08
N ALA A 271 -16.13 13.14 -20.75
CA ALA A 271 -17.35 13.32 -19.95
C ALA A 271 -17.96 14.73 -20.10
N ALA A 272 -17.10 15.73 -20.32
CA ALA A 272 -17.52 17.10 -20.64
C ALA A 272 -17.94 17.29 -22.13
N LYS A 273 -17.94 16.21 -22.93
CA LYS A 273 -18.22 16.25 -24.39
C LYS A 273 -17.29 17.22 -25.15
N GLY A 274 -16.09 17.43 -24.64
CA GLY A 274 -15.03 18.24 -25.24
C GLY A 274 -14.00 17.36 -25.96
N GLY A 275 -13.14 17.98 -26.77
CA GLY A 275 -11.91 17.40 -27.28
C GLY A 275 -10.72 18.04 -26.58
N ALA A 276 -9.68 17.27 -26.32
CA ALA A 276 -8.45 17.77 -25.75
C ALA A 276 -7.24 17.16 -26.47
N TYR A 277 -6.19 17.97 -26.60
CA TYR A 277 -4.88 17.58 -27.10
C TYR A 277 -3.82 17.88 -26.04
N TRP A 278 -2.93 16.93 -25.83
CA TRP A 278 -1.81 17.09 -24.89
C TRP A 278 -0.51 17.30 -25.66
N ASP A 279 0.17 18.39 -25.36
CA ASP A 279 1.52 18.66 -25.82
C ASP A 279 2.52 18.28 -24.71
N GLY A 280 3.22 17.16 -24.91
CA GLY A 280 4.20 16.65 -23.95
C GLY A 280 5.50 17.45 -23.89
N GLU A 281 5.82 18.25 -24.91
CA GLU A 281 7.04 19.09 -24.90
C GLU A 281 6.84 20.32 -24.00
N THR A 282 5.65 20.91 -24.02
CA THR A 282 5.32 22.09 -23.24
C THR A 282 4.51 21.80 -21.97
N ASN A 283 4.17 20.53 -21.73
CA ASN A 283 3.25 20.11 -20.66
C ASN A 283 1.93 20.88 -20.65
N THR A 284 1.36 21.05 -21.83
CA THR A 284 0.16 21.88 -22.02
C THR A 284 -1.01 21.05 -22.54
N LEU A 285 -2.15 21.12 -21.85
CA LEU A 285 -3.43 20.66 -22.36
C LEU A 285 -4.09 21.76 -23.17
N MET A 286 -4.47 21.44 -24.39
CA MET A 286 -5.15 22.34 -25.31
C MET A 286 -6.55 21.83 -25.65
N THR A 287 -7.52 22.72 -25.65
CA THR A 287 -8.91 22.47 -26.04
C THR A 287 -9.38 23.59 -26.99
N ARG A 288 -10.64 23.51 -27.42
CA ARG A 288 -11.26 24.62 -28.20
C ARG A 288 -11.47 25.88 -27.37
N LEU A 289 -11.53 25.76 -26.05
CA LEU A 289 -11.85 26.85 -25.13
C LEU A 289 -10.58 27.56 -24.63
N GLY A 290 -9.48 26.83 -24.49
CA GLY A 290 -8.25 27.40 -23.97
C GLY A 290 -7.12 26.38 -23.84
N LYS A 291 -6.07 26.81 -23.16
CA LYS A 291 -4.92 25.97 -22.84
C LYS A 291 -4.49 26.17 -21.39
N VAL A 292 -4.02 25.10 -20.75
CA VAL A 292 -3.54 25.10 -19.34
C VAL A 292 -2.34 24.20 -19.21
N LEU A 293 -1.53 24.45 -18.20
CA LEU A 293 -0.45 23.55 -17.82
C LEU A 293 -1.05 22.34 -17.10
N GLY A 294 -0.48 21.18 -17.36
CA GLY A 294 -0.81 19.95 -16.67
C GLY A 294 0.44 19.22 -16.22
N ILE A 295 0.24 18.12 -15.55
CA ILE A 295 1.29 17.19 -15.16
C ILE A 295 0.95 15.80 -15.72
N VAL A 296 1.97 15.07 -16.15
CA VAL A 296 1.81 13.66 -16.51
C VAL A 296 2.31 12.82 -15.37
N LYS A 297 1.49 11.88 -14.96
CA LYS A 297 1.79 10.90 -13.94
C LYS A 297 1.35 9.53 -14.44
N SER A 298 2.25 8.56 -14.57
CA SER A 298 2.03 7.21 -15.10
C SER A 298 1.01 7.16 -16.25
N ASP A 299 1.30 7.84 -17.34
CA ASP A 299 0.45 7.91 -18.55
C ASP A 299 -0.91 8.63 -18.38
N VAL A 300 -1.18 9.23 -17.22
CA VAL A 300 -2.36 10.06 -17.00
C VAL A 300 -1.97 11.53 -16.98
N VAL A 301 -2.66 12.31 -17.81
CA VAL A 301 -2.56 13.76 -17.79
C VAL A 301 -3.51 14.31 -16.73
N TYR A 302 -2.98 15.05 -15.78
CA TYR A 302 -3.77 15.76 -14.78
C TYR A 302 -3.68 17.26 -14.98
N ILE A 303 -4.77 17.96 -14.71
CA ILE A 303 -4.83 19.42 -14.64
C ILE A 303 -5.35 19.83 -13.25
N ASN A 304 -5.02 21.05 -12.85
CA ASN A 304 -5.56 21.60 -11.62
C ASN A 304 -7.07 21.83 -11.74
N GLU A 305 -7.83 21.60 -10.67
CA GLU A 305 -9.29 21.82 -10.65
C GLU A 305 -9.69 23.25 -11.03
N LYS A 306 -8.83 24.24 -10.69
CA LYS A 306 -9.05 25.66 -11.00
C LYS A 306 -9.08 25.96 -12.48
N ASP A 307 -8.53 25.06 -13.29
CA ASP A 307 -8.43 25.22 -14.74
C ASP A 307 -9.60 24.63 -15.51
N LEU A 308 -10.49 23.87 -14.83
CA LEU A 308 -11.62 23.19 -15.46
C LEU A 308 -12.55 24.11 -16.24
N GLU A 309 -12.81 25.30 -15.71
CA GLU A 309 -13.66 26.30 -16.38
C GLU A 309 -13.06 26.77 -17.70
N SER A 310 -11.76 27.05 -17.71
CA SER A 310 -11.06 27.61 -18.87
C SER A 310 -10.91 26.64 -20.04
N VAL A 311 -10.85 25.32 -19.77
CA VAL A 311 -10.60 24.33 -20.81
C VAL A 311 -11.79 23.43 -21.11
N PHE A 312 -12.73 23.25 -20.18
CA PHE A 312 -13.89 22.37 -20.37
C PHE A 312 -15.23 23.04 -20.15
N HIS A 313 -15.26 24.32 -19.73
CA HIS A 313 -16.48 25.06 -19.37
C HIS A 313 -17.33 24.31 -18.33
N ILE A 314 -16.68 23.68 -17.37
CA ILE A 314 -17.29 23.02 -16.22
C ILE A 314 -16.75 23.64 -14.93
N LYS A 315 -17.54 23.62 -13.89
CA LYS A 315 -17.17 24.05 -12.56
C LYS A 315 -17.42 22.94 -11.55
N GLY A 316 -16.44 22.69 -10.71
CA GLY A 316 -16.52 21.62 -9.73
C GLY A 316 -16.35 22.09 -8.29
N HIS A 317 -16.67 21.20 -7.37
CA HIS A 317 -16.46 21.34 -5.95
C HIS A 317 -16.33 19.97 -5.30
N LEU A 318 -15.68 19.93 -4.14
CA LEU A 318 -15.64 18.73 -3.30
C LEU A 318 -16.88 18.71 -2.39
N THR A 319 -17.61 17.60 -2.39
CA THR A 319 -18.77 17.40 -1.51
C THR A 319 -18.34 16.99 -0.09
N GLU A 320 -19.27 17.02 0.87
CA GLU A 320 -19.05 16.53 2.24
C GLU A 320 -18.72 15.03 2.26
N ASP A 321 -19.25 14.26 1.29
CA ASP A 321 -18.96 12.82 1.13
C ASP A 321 -17.64 12.55 0.39
N LEU A 322 -16.78 13.56 0.24
CA LEU A 322 -15.47 13.46 -0.43
C LEU A 322 -15.56 12.99 -1.89
N VAL A 323 -16.62 13.35 -2.59
CA VAL A 323 -16.80 13.20 -4.03
C VAL A 323 -16.47 14.55 -4.70
N TYR A 324 -15.63 14.55 -5.72
CA TYR A 324 -15.44 15.74 -6.55
C TYR A 324 -16.45 15.75 -7.68
N GLU A 325 -17.38 16.67 -7.63
CA GLU A 325 -18.44 16.83 -8.63
C GLU A 325 -18.19 18.07 -9.46
N ALA A 326 -18.32 17.95 -10.79
CA ALA A 326 -18.26 19.08 -11.70
C ALA A 326 -19.33 19.01 -12.78
N GLU A 327 -19.94 20.16 -13.06
CA GLU A 327 -21.01 20.30 -14.02
C GLU A 327 -20.73 21.41 -15.04
N ALA A 328 -21.36 21.27 -16.20
CA ALA A 328 -21.28 22.26 -17.27
C ALA A 328 -21.86 23.60 -16.80
N LEU A 329 -21.12 24.66 -17.07
CA LEU A 329 -21.63 26.00 -16.85
C LEU A 329 -22.74 26.33 -17.88
N PRO A 330 -23.73 27.15 -17.50
CA PRO A 330 -24.72 27.61 -18.44
C PRO A 330 -24.07 28.32 -19.63
N THR A 331 -24.37 27.87 -20.84
CA THR A 331 -24.04 28.66 -22.02
C THR A 331 -24.93 29.90 -22.01
N ALA A 332 -24.34 31.10 -22.09
CA ALA A 332 -25.11 32.31 -22.24
C ALA A 332 -26.04 32.13 -23.47
N GLU A 333 -27.36 32.12 -23.26
CA GLU A 333 -28.30 32.18 -24.37
C GLU A 333 -27.93 33.37 -25.22
N PRO A 334 -27.84 33.22 -26.56
CA PRO A 334 -27.65 34.38 -27.42
C PRO A 334 -28.82 35.32 -27.16
N ALA A 335 -28.54 36.52 -26.68
CA ALA A 335 -29.56 37.52 -26.40
C ALA A 335 -30.56 37.55 -27.58
N SER A 336 -31.77 37.10 -27.31
CA SER A 336 -32.86 37.13 -28.31
C SER A 336 -32.98 38.57 -28.81
N LYS A 337 -32.40 38.82 -29.99
CA LYS A 337 -32.67 40.07 -30.71
C LYS A 337 -34.15 40.03 -31.11
N THR A 338 -35.01 40.59 -30.25
CA THR A 338 -36.36 40.93 -30.62
C THR A 338 -36.28 41.91 -31.77
N ILE A 339 -36.42 41.41 -33.01
CA ILE A 339 -36.56 42.25 -34.18
C ILE A 339 -37.95 42.85 -34.09
N VAL A 340 -38.05 44.09 -33.62
CA VAL A 340 -39.28 44.87 -33.71
C VAL A 340 -39.41 45.30 -35.19
N LEU A 341 -40.25 44.58 -35.91
CA LEU A 341 -40.67 45.01 -37.24
C LEU A 341 -41.56 46.23 -37.11
N GLY A 342 -40.95 47.41 -37.27
CA GLY A 342 -41.69 48.68 -37.39
C GLY A 342 -42.57 48.67 -38.65
N ARG A 343 -43.89 48.60 -38.46
CA ARG A 343 -44.81 48.91 -39.55
C ARG A 343 -44.71 50.40 -39.90
N LYS A 344 -44.26 50.69 -41.10
CA LYS A 344 -44.47 52.01 -41.72
C LYS A 344 -45.93 52.06 -42.23
N TYR A 345 -46.67 53.04 -41.77
CA TYR A 345 -47.91 53.54 -42.40
C TYR A 345 -47.53 54.59 -43.46
#